data_f9d140bbbc292707d87f3fa1c50a5b87
#
_entry.id   f9d140bbbc292707d87f3fa1c50a5b87
#
_cell.length_a   1.000
_cell.length_b   1.000
_cell.length_c   1.000
_cell.angle_alpha   90.00
_cell.angle_beta   90.00
_cell.angle_gamma   90.00
#
_symmetry.space_group_name_H-M   'P 1'
#
loop_
_entity.id
_entity.type
_entity.pdbx_description
1 polymer ?
#
loop_
_entity_poly.entity_id
_entity_poly.type
_entity_poly.pdbx_seq_one_letter_code
_entity_poly.pdbx_strand_id
1 'polypeptide(L)'
;MTTPRWSDDPVGGHAPVRPPGPTALRIVLGTQLRRLREARGITAGAAGQVIRASHAKISRMELGRVGFRERDVTDLLTFYGITDEQERGAFLTLVRRANVPGWWHQYSDIVPSWFEIYLGLEQASSIIRTYQPQLVPGLLQTPEVARAVIQLGHPRRSVDDIERRLALRMTRQEILTQPEAPQLWAVMEEASLWRLNGRSVMREQIEHLIKMAELPNVTLQVIPIYSGPHAALGGPFSLLRFAEPDLPDIIYLEQLSSSLYLDKIEDIQHYREIMDRLAVQAKTPTETIGLLGSTLKEL
;
A
#
# COMPACT_ATOMS: atom_id res chain seq x y z
N MET A 1 -11.58 8.72 31.35
CA MET A 1 -10.54 8.36 30.39
C MET A 1 -11.13 8.56 29.01
N THR A 2 -10.85 9.69 28.42
CA THR A 2 -11.35 10.09 27.10
C THR A 2 -10.47 9.48 26.04
N THR A 3 -11.02 8.52 25.28
CA THR A 3 -10.41 8.02 24.04
C THR A 3 -10.18 9.20 23.08
N PRO A 4 -9.00 9.38 22.51
CA PRO A 4 -8.84 10.35 21.44
C PRO A 4 -9.66 9.89 20.24
N ARG A 5 -10.81 10.52 19.99
CA ARG A 5 -11.48 10.47 18.70
C ARG A 5 -10.58 11.21 17.72
N TRP A 6 -9.85 10.47 16.94
CA TRP A 6 -9.27 11.01 15.72
C TRP A 6 -10.44 11.28 14.78
N SER A 7 -10.79 12.57 14.65
CA SER A 7 -11.73 13.03 13.64
C SER A 7 -11.25 12.55 12.28
N ASP A 8 -12.16 12.10 11.44
CA ASP A 8 -11.91 11.70 10.05
C ASP A 8 -11.43 12.89 9.17
N ASP A 9 -11.32 14.08 9.74
CA ASP A 9 -10.77 15.25 9.07
C ASP A 9 -9.27 15.36 9.31
N PRO A 10 -8.44 15.43 8.25
CA PRO A 10 -7.07 15.90 8.38
C PRO A 10 -7.12 17.32 8.92
N VAL A 11 -6.36 17.58 9.96
CA VAL A 11 -6.13 18.92 10.53
C VAL A 11 -5.92 19.91 9.38
N GLY A 12 -6.83 20.88 9.27
CA GLY A 12 -7.06 21.84 8.20
C GLY A 12 -5.82 22.46 7.53
N GLY A 13 -5.27 21.75 6.59
CA GLY A 13 -4.34 22.19 5.60
C GLY A 13 -4.59 21.34 4.35
N HIS A 14 -4.95 21.97 3.24
CA HIS A 14 -4.99 21.29 1.95
C HIS A 14 -3.57 20.80 1.66
N ALA A 15 -3.28 19.53 2.01
CA ALA A 15 -2.09 18.88 1.50
C ALA A 15 -2.19 18.90 -0.03
N PRO A 16 -1.12 19.29 -0.75
CA PRO A 16 -1.13 19.26 -2.21
C PRO A 16 -1.50 17.86 -2.67
N VAL A 17 -2.57 17.75 -3.46
CA VAL A 17 -3.09 16.47 -3.93
C VAL A 17 -2.11 15.96 -4.98
N ARG A 18 -1.37 14.92 -4.64
CA ARG A 18 -0.48 14.24 -5.58
C ARG A 18 -1.31 13.67 -6.73
N PRO A 19 -0.93 13.92 -8.00
CA PRO A 19 -1.66 13.32 -9.12
C PRO A 19 -1.62 11.80 -9.00
N PRO A 20 -2.76 11.12 -9.15
CA PRO A 20 -2.85 9.68 -8.95
C PRO A 20 -1.93 8.95 -9.94
N GLY A 21 -1.15 8.01 -9.43
CA GLY A 21 -0.27 7.17 -10.22
C GLY A 21 -1.05 6.20 -11.13
N PRO A 22 -0.37 5.53 -12.07
CA PRO A 22 -1.03 4.68 -13.07
C PRO A 22 -1.94 3.60 -12.48
N THR A 23 -1.55 2.99 -11.38
CA THR A 23 -2.35 1.94 -10.72
C THR A 23 -3.63 2.50 -10.12
N ALA A 24 -3.56 3.65 -9.43
CA ALA A 24 -4.75 4.33 -8.90
C ALA A 24 -5.72 4.70 -10.04
N LEU A 25 -5.19 5.26 -11.14
CA LEU A 25 -5.99 5.58 -12.32
C LEU A 25 -6.65 4.34 -12.94
N ARG A 26 -5.98 3.17 -12.93
CA ARG A 26 -6.60 1.91 -13.36
C ARG A 26 -7.78 1.52 -12.48
N ILE A 27 -7.68 1.68 -11.17
CA ILE A 27 -8.77 1.34 -10.25
C ILE A 27 -9.93 2.32 -10.41
N VAL A 28 -9.67 3.64 -10.50
CA VAL A 28 -10.70 4.64 -10.78
C VAL A 28 -11.44 4.29 -12.08
N LEU A 29 -10.71 4.07 -13.17
CA LEU A 29 -11.28 3.71 -14.47
C LEU A 29 -12.09 2.41 -14.38
N GLY A 30 -11.55 1.39 -13.74
CA GLY A 30 -12.24 0.11 -13.54
C GLY A 30 -13.54 0.26 -12.75
N THR A 31 -13.50 1.01 -11.64
CA THR A 31 -14.66 1.29 -10.81
C THR A 31 -15.73 2.07 -11.59
N GLN A 32 -15.35 3.09 -12.37
CA GLN A 32 -16.29 3.85 -13.20
C GLN A 32 -16.93 2.97 -14.28
N LEU A 33 -16.15 2.15 -14.97
CA LEU A 33 -16.68 1.19 -15.96
C LEU A 33 -17.66 0.19 -15.31
N ARG A 34 -17.34 -0.30 -14.12
CA ARG A 34 -18.22 -1.19 -13.35
C ARG A 34 -19.54 -0.50 -12.97
N ARG A 35 -19.48 0.73 -12.45
CA ARG A 35 -20.68 1.52 -12.13
C ARG A 35 -21.59 1.73 -13.34
N LEU A 36 -21.02 2.07 -14.51
CA LEU A 36 -21.75 2.23 -15.77
C LEU A 36 -22.42 0.91 -16.19
N ARG A 37 -21.70 -0.20 -16.12
CA ARG A 37 -22.21 -1.53 -16.44
C ARG A 37 -23.37 -1.94 -15.54
N GLU A 38 -23.18 -1.80 -14.23
CA GLU A 38 -24.20 -2.17 -13.22
C GLU A 38 -25.45 -1.29 -13.30
N ALA A 39 -25.29 0.01 -13.52
CA ALA A 39 -26.41 0.93 -13.73
C ALA A 39 -27.30 0.56 -14.94
N ARG A 40 -26.76 -0.19 -15.91
CA ARG A 40 -27.49 -0.70 -17.08
C ARG A 40 -27.97 -2.14 -16.92
N GLY A 41 -27.76 -2.75 -15.75
CA GLY A 41 -28.09 -4.17 -15.50
C GLY A 41 -27.30 -5.16 -16.35
N ILE A 42 -26.14 -4.74 -16.92
CA ILE A 42 -25.34 -5.57 -17.79
C ILE A 42 -24.45 -6.50 -16.96
N THR A 43 -24.42 -7.78 -17.30
CA THR A 43 -23.52 -8.73 -16.65
C THR A 43 -22.09 -8.58 -17.14
N ALA A 44 -21.08 -8.92 -16.31
CA ALA A 44 -19.69 -8.92 -16.74
C ALA A 44 -19.42 -9.93 -17.88
N GLY A 45 -20.23 -11.00 -17.97
CA GLY A 45 -20.19 -11.95 -19.09
C GLY A 45 -20.60 -11.28 -20.42
N ALA A 46 -21.72 -10.55 -20.44
CA ALA A 46 -22.19 -9.82 -21.61
C ALA A 46 -21.19 -8.73 -22.05
N ALA A 47 -20.64 -7.97 -21.10
CA ALA A 47 -19.58 -7.01 -21.39
C ALA A 47 -18.33 -7.69 -21.99
N GLY A 48 -17.96 -8.87 -21.48
CA GLY A 48 -16.85 -9.66 -22.00
C GLY A 48 -17.05 -10.06 -23.46
N GLN A 49 -18.24 -10.47 -23.85
CA GLN A 49 -18.54 -10.83 -25.25
C GLN A 49 -18.27 -9.66 -26.20
N VAL A 50 -18.61 -8.42 -25.83
CA VAL A 50 -18.40 -7.22 -26.66
C VAL A 50 -16.93 -7.02 -27.03
N ILE A 51 -16.02 -7.22 -26.07
CA ILE A 51 -14.58 -7.05 -26.29
C ILE A 51 -13.85 -8.38 -26.56
N ARG A 52 -14.58 -9.43 -26.86
CA ARG A 52 -14.07 -10.80 -27.11
C ARG A 52 -13.19 -11.31 -25.96
N ALA A 53 -13.66 -11.10 -24.74
CA ALA A 53 -12.96 -11.45 -23.52
C ALA A 53 -13.83 -12.29 -22.58
N SER A 54 -13.18 -12.98 -21.63
CA SER A 54 -13.88 -13.73 -20.59
C SER A 54 -14.45 -12.81 -19.51
N HIS A 55 -15.46 -13.29 -18.76
CA HIS A 55 -15.94 -12.67 -17.52
C HIS A 55 -14.78 -12.31 -16.57
N ALA A 56 -13.81 -13.23 -16.42
CA ALA A 56 -12.64 -13.01 -15.56
C ALA A 56 -11.75 -11.84 -16.03
N LYS A 57 -11.68 -11.55 -17.34
CA LYS A 57 -10.96 -10.36 -17.84
C LYS A 57 -11.70 -9.10 -17.45
N ILE A 58 -13.03 -9.04 -17.64
CA ILE A 58 -13.84 -7.88 -17.23
C ILE A 58 -13.70 -7.63 -15.72
N SER A 59 -13.83 -8.67 -14.90
CA SER A 59 -13.65 -8.55 -13.44
C SER A 59 -12.28 -7.97 -13.08
N ARG A 60 -11.19 -8.45 -13.71
CA ARG A 60 -9.85 -7.90 -13.47
C ARG A 60 -9.69 -6.47 -13.98
N MET A 61 -10.33 -6.09 -15.09
CA MET A 61 -10.37 -4.72 -15.58
C MET A 61 -11.10 -3.81 -14.59
N GLU A 62 -12.28 -4.20 -14.13
CA GLU A 62 -13.09 -3.44 -13.18
C GLU A 62 -12.40 -3.27 -11.80
N LEU A 63 -11.52 -4.20 -11.43
CA LEU A 63 -10.67 -4.12 -10.25
C LEU A 63 -9.33 -3.40 -10.49
N GLY A 64 -9.11 -2.85 -11.69
CA GLY A 64 -7.84 -2.17 -12.04
C GLY A 64 -6.60 -3.06 -12.06
N ARG A 65 -6.77 -4.40 -12.07
CA ARG A 65 -5.69 -5.39 -12.00
C ARG A 65 -4.99 -5.66 -13.32
N VAL A 66 -5.50 -5.12 -14.41
CA VAL A 66 -4.94 -5.24 -15.77
C VAL A 66 -5.01 -3.91 -16.47
N GLY A 67 -4.12 -3.68 -17.46
CA GLY A 67 -4.16 -2.49 -18.31
C GLY A 67 -5.39 -2.48 -19.24
N PHE A 68 -5.69 -1.31 -19.77
CA PHE A 68 -6.85 -1.06 -20.62
C PHE A 68 -6.40 -0.81 -22.06
N ARG A 69 -7.02 -1.48 -23.02
CA ARG A 69 -6.87 -1.11 -24.43
C ARG A 69 -7.92 -0.05 -24.77
N GLU A 70 -7.51 1.05 -25.40
CA GLU A 70 -8.44 2.13 -25.80
C GLU A 70 -9.64 1.58 -26.57
N ARG A 71 -9.40 0.64 -27.50
CA ARG A 71 -10.46 -0.02 -28.28
C ARG A 71 -11.47 -0.76 -27.34
N ASP A 72 -10.96 -1.57 -26.41
CA ASP A 72 -11.82 -2.34 -25.51
C ASP A 72 -12.73 -1.38 -24.70
N VAL A 73 -12.16 -0.26 -24.20
CA VAL A 73 -12.91 0.75 -23.44
C VAL A 73 -13.92 1.49 -24.33
N THR A 74 -13.54 1.85 -25.58
CA THR A 74 -14.45 2.46 -26.53
C THR A 74 -15.66 1.57 -26.84
N ASP A 75 -15.43 0.28 -27.06
CA ASP A 75 -16.49 -0.70 -27.32
C ASP A 75 -17.41 -0.87 -26.10
N LEU A 76 -16.84 -0.92 -24.87
CA LEU A 76 -17.61 -0.98 -23.63
C LEU A 76 -18.45 0.27 -23.39
N LEU A 77 -17.89 1.48 -23.60
CA LEU A 77 -18.63 2.74 -23.45
C LEU A 77 -19.81 2.80 -24.41
N THR A 78 -19.61 2.37 -25.67
CA THR A 78 -20.70 2.27 -26.66
C THR A 78 -21.77 1.29 -26.19
N PHE A 79 -21.39 0.12 -25.69
CA PHE A 79 -22.32 -0.90 -25.17
C PHE A 79 -23.07 -0.44 -23.92
N TYR A 80 -22.43 0.36 -23.05
CA TYR A 80 -23.02 0.98 -21.88
C TYR A 80 -23.87 2.22 -22.22
N GLY A 81 -23.94 2.61 -23.50
CA GLY A 81 -24.77 3.71 -23.99
C GLY A 81 -24.22 5.11 -23.65
N ILE A 82 -22.91 5.22 -23.50
CA ILE A 82 -22.22 6.51 -23.37
C ILE A 82 -21.95 7.05 -24.78
N THR A 83 -22.71 8.06 -25.16
CA THR A 83 -22.68 8.66 -26.52
C THR A 83 -22.06 10.06 -26.53
N ASP A 84 -21.95 10.70 -25.38
CA ASP A 84 -21.35 12.03 -25.26
C ASP A 84 -19.85 11.98 -25.55
N GLU A 85 -19.41 12.74 -26.56
CA GLU A 85 -18.02 12.73 -27.02
C GLU A 85 -17.04 13.32 -25.99
N GLN A 86 -17.50 14.26 -25.15
CA GLN A 86 -16.67 14.83 -24.09
C GLN A 86 -16.45 13.81 -22.96
N GLU A 87 -17.49 13.11 -22.55
CA GLU A 87 -17.41 12.03 -21.55
C GLU A 87 -16.50 10.89 -22.08
N ARG A 88 -16.68 10.44 -23.31
CA ARG A 88 -15.83 9.43 -23.95
C ARG A 88 -14.37 9.87 -24.01
N GLY A 89 -14.11 11.12 -24.39
CA GLY A 89 -12.77 11.71 -24.43
C GLY A 89 -12.08 11.72 -23.07
N ALA A 90 -12.83 12.01 -21.99
CA ALA A 90 -12.35 11.94 -20.62
C ALA A 90 -11.92 10.51 -20.25
N PHE A 91 -12.74 9.48 -20.54
CA PHE A 91 -12.39 8.08 -20.33
C PHE A 91 -11.12 7.66 -21.10
N LEU A 92 -11.00 8.02 -22.37
CA LEU A 92 -9.82 7.66 -23.18
C LEU A 92 -8.55 8.36 -22.69
N THR A 93 -8.67 9.60 -22.22
CA THR A 93 -7.56 10.31 -21.58
C THR A 93 -7.13 9.59 -20.29
N LEU A 94 -8.09 9.14 -19.49
CA LEU A 94 -7.81 8.36 -18.30
C LEU A 94 -7.14 7.02 -18.65
N VAL A 95 -7.58 6.32 -19.70
CA VAL A 95 -6.94 5.09 -20.21
C VAL A 95 -5.46 5.32 -20.53
N ARG A 96 -5.14 6.40 -21.26
CA ARG A 96 -3.74 6.70 -21.63
C ARG A 96 -2.88 6.92 -20.40
N ARG A 97 -3.35 7.70 -19.43
CA ARG A 97 -2.65 7.96 -18.18
C ARG A 97 -2.51 6.70 -17.33
N ALA A 98 -3.55 5.87 -17.25
CA ALA A 98 -3.56 4.62 -16.50
C ALA A 98 -2.59 3.56 -17.07
N ASN A 99 -2.26 3.64 -18.36
CA ASN A 99 -1.34 2.72 -19.02
C ASN A 99 0.13 3.17 -19.02
N VAL A 100 0.44 4.36 -18.49
CA VAL A 100 1.83 4.79 -18.32
C VAL A 100 2.54 3.82 -17.37
N PRO A 101 3.74 3.31 -17.70
CA PRO A 101 4.51 2.48 -16.78
C PRO A 101 4.84 3.23 -15.50
N GLY A 102 4.68 2.59 -14.35
CA GLY A 102 5.18 3.10 -13.07
C GLY A 102 6.71 3.02 -12.98
N TRP A 103 7.32 3.75 -12.06
CA TRP A 103 8.78 3.77 -11.86
C TRP A 103 9.36 2.37 -11.59
N TRP A 104 8.57 1.46 -11.03
CA TRP A 104 8.96 0.06 -10.74
C TRP A 104 9.03 -0.82 -11.99
N HIS A 105 8.59 -0.35 -13.15
CA HIS A 105 8.57 -1.15 -14.37
C HIS A 105 9.97 -1.66 -14.78
N GLN A 106 11.02 -0.89 -14.50
CA GLN A 106 12.41 -1.32 -14.70
C GLN A 106 12.83 -2.55 -13.86
N TYR A 107 12.02 -2.94 -12.89
CA TYR A 107 12.21 -4.09 -12.01
C TYR A 107 11.18 -5.21 -12.27
N SER A 108 10.40 -5.13 -13.34
CA SER A 108 9.28 -6.06 -13.63
C SER A 108 9.75 -7.53 -13.82
N ASP A 109 11.00 -7.77 -14.13
CA ASP A 109 11.62 -9.09 -14.23
C ASP A 109 11.92 -9.73 -12.86
N ILE A 110 12.02 -8.95 -11.81
CA ILE A 110 12.29 -9.41 -10.44
C ILE A 110 11.10 -9.22 -9.48
N VAL A 111 10.14 -8.37 -9.83
CA VAL A 111 8.95 -8.07 -9.02
C VAL A 111 7.79 -8.96 -9.45
N PRO A 112 7.16 -9.71 -8.54
CA PRO A 112 5.95 -10.46 -8.88
C PRO A 112 4.81 -9.50 -9.20
N SER A 113 3.97 -9.86 -10.18
CA SER A 113 2.86 -9.00 -10.66
C SER A 113 1.88 -8.57 -9.57
N TRP A 114 1.68 -9.40 -8.54
CA TRP A 114 0.84 -9.04 -7.41
C TRP A 114 1.46 -7.93 -6.55
N PHE A 115 2.80 -7.83 -6.49
CA PHE A 115 3.47 -6.77 -5.73
C PHE A 115 3.59 -5.46 -6.54
N GLU A 116 3.62 -5.52 -7.87
CA GLU A 116 3.55 -4.31 -8.71
C GLU A 116 2.27 -3.48 -8.44
N ILE A 117 1.15 -4.18 -8.19
CA ILE A 117 -0.11 -3.52 -7.82
C ILE A 117 0.07 -2.77 -6.50
N TYR A 118 0.70 -3.41 -5.50
CA TYR A 118 0.96 -2.79 -4.20
C TYR A 118 1.83 -1.54 -4.33
N LEU A 119 2.92 -1.60 -5.09
CA LEU A 119 3.82 -0.45 -5.33
C LEU A 119 3.05 0.76 -5.89
N GLY A 120 2.16 0.51 -6.82
CA GLY A 120 1.34 1.57 -7.40
C GLY A 120 0.28 2.13 -6.45
N LEU A 121 -0.31 1.29 -5.60
CA LEU A 121 -1.26 1.70 -4.57
C LEU A 121 -0.56 2.48 -3.46
N GLU A 122 0.57 1.99 -2.98
CA GLU A 122 1.39 2.67 -1.98
C GLU A 122 1.82 4.06 -2.46
N GLN A 123 2.25 4.17 -3.72
CA GLN A 123 2.60 5.46 -4.32
C GLN A 123 1.43 6.44 -4.39
N ALA A 124 0.21 5.95 -4.59
CA ALA A 124 -0.98 6.78 -4.71
C ALA A 124 -1.63 7.10 -3.35
N SER A 125 -1.18 6.46 -2.28
CA SER A 125 -1.78 6.61 -0.97
C SER A 125 -1.50 7.99 -0.37
N SER A 126 -2.50 8.59 0.24
CA SER A 126 -2.36 9.77 1.11
C SER A 126 -2.07 9.38 2.55
N ILE A 127 -2.60 8.21 2.98
CA ILE A 127 -2.35 7.65 4.30
C ILE A 127 -2.02 6.16 4.15
N ILE A 128 -0.94 5.73 4.79
CA ILE A 128 -0.52 4.33 4.91
C ILE A 128 -0.53 3.98 6.39
N ARG A 129 -1.41 3.06 6.81
CA ARG A 129 -1.37 2.47 8.15
C ARG A 129 -0.91 1.04 8.03
N THR A 130 0.18 0.67 8.67
CA THR A 130 0.72 -0.68 8.57
C THR A 130 0.99 -1.29 9.95
N TYR A 131 0.64 -2.56 10.10
CA TYR A 131 1.02 -3.38 11.25
C TYR A 131 1.99 -4.48 10.80
N GLN A 132 3.15 -4.55 11.46
CA GLN A 132 4.22 -5.49 11.14
C GLN A 132 4.76 -6.18 12.41
N PRO A 133 4.35 -7.44 12.66
CA PRO A 133 4.78 -8.15 13.87
C PRO A 133 6.15 -8.83 13.74
N GLN A 134 6.56 -9.15 12.53
CA GLN A 134 7.69 -10.06 12.31
C GLN A 134 8.99 -9.33 12.01
N LEU A 135 8.93 -8.22 11.31
CA LEU A 135 10.07 -7.45 10.81
C LEU A 135 9.80 -5.96 10.97
N VAL A 136 10.82 -5.16 10.92
CA VAL A 136 10.70 -3.72 10.74
C VAL A 136 9.93 -3.44 9.45
N PRO A 137 8.97 -2.51 9.43
CA PRO A 137 8.24 -2.14 8.21
C PRO A 137 9.18 -1.81 7.06
N GLY A 138 8.89 -2.31 5.86
CA GLY A 138 9.78 -2.17 4.70
C GLY A 138 10.15 -0.73 4.32
N LEU A 139 9.25 0.24 4.60
CA LEU A 139 9.50 1.67 4.40
C LEU A 139 10.46 2.28 5.43
N LEU A 140 10.78 1.56 6.52
CA LEU A 140 11.61 2.02 7.63
C LEU A 140 12.86 1.17 7.85
N GLN A 141 13.20 0.26 6.92
CA GLN A 141 14.40 -0.59 7.03
C GLN A 141 15.66 0.15 6.57
N THR A 142 16.79 -0.10 7.26
CA THR A 142 18.10 0.26 6.75
C THR A 142 18.48 -0.63 5.55
N PRO A 143 19.44 -0.23 4.70
CA PRO A 143 19.91 -1.07 3.59
C PRO A 143 20.39 -2.46 4.04
N GLU A 144 21.08 -2.55 5.18
CA GLU A 144 21.61 -3.78 5.75
C GLU A 144 20.50 -4.75 6.15
N VAL A 145 19.50 -4.24 6.86
CA VAL A 145 18.32 -5.02 7.25
C VAL A 145 17.51 -5.44 6.03
N ALA A 146 17.31 -4.53 5.10
CA ALA A 146 16.60 -4.80 3.84
C ALA A 146 17.31 -5.91 3.03
N ARG A 147 18.64 -5.83 2.90
CA ARG A 147 19.45 -6.85 2.21
C ARG A 147 19.31 -8.20 2.88
N ALA A 148 19.46 -8.26 4.21
CA ALA A 148 19.32 -9.51 4.95
C ALA A 148 17.95 -10.16 4.78
N VAL A 149 16.85 -9.37 4.86
CA VAL A 149 15.49 -9.85 4.65
C VAL A 149 15.28 -10.36 3.21
N ILE A 150 15.82 -9.64 2.21
CA ILE A 150 15.73 -10.05 0.79
C ILE A 150 16.47 -11.37 0.58
N GLN A 151 17.67 -11.53 1.13
CA GLN A 151 18.46 -12.76 1.04
C GLN A 151 17.75 -13.96 1.66
N LEU A 152 17.10 -13.78 2.82
CA LEU A 152 16.29 -14.82 3.46
C LEU A 152 15.11 -15.27 2.58
N GLY A 153 14.42 -14.32 1.95
CA GLY A 153 13.32 -14.60 1.02
C GLY A 153 13.77 -15.20 -0.31
N HIS A 154 15.04 -15.01 -0.69
CA HIS A 154 15.58 -15.38 -2.00
C HIS A 154 16.95 -16.09 -1.93
N PRO A 155 17.09 -17.19 -1.19
CA PRO A 155 18.40 -17.78 -0.86
C PRO A 155 19.18 -18.33 -2.06
N ARG A 156 18.53 -18.49 -3.23
CA ARG A 156 19.14 -19.05 -4.46
C ARG A 156 19.39 -18.00 -5.55
N ARG A 157 19.17 -16.72 -5.25
CA ARG A 157 19.36 -15.64 -6.23
C ARG A 157 20.80 -15.17 -6.25
N SER A 158 21.22 -14.61 -7.38
CA SER A 158 22.56 -14.01 -7.53
C SER A 158 22.69 -12.75 -6.67
N VAL A 159 23.91 -12.33 -6.40
CA VAL A 159 24.20 -11.08 -5.69
C VAL A 159 23.58 -9.89 -6.45
N ASP A 160 23.67 -9.87 -7.77
CA ASP A 160 23.12 -8.82 -8.61
C ASP A 160 21.58 -8.73 -8.47
N ASP A 161 20.88 -9.86 -8.47
CA ASP A 161 19.41 -9.91 -8.24
C ASP A 161 19.07 -9.34 -6.83
N ILE A 162 19.84 -9.70 -5.79
CA ILE A 162 19.66 -9.17 -4.44
C ILE A 162 19.86 -7.66 -4.39
N GLU A 163 20.93 -7.14 -5.02
CA GLU A 163 21.20 -5.68 -5.04
C GLU A 163 20.15 -4.91 -5.84
N ARG A 164 19.62 -5.45 -6.93
CA ARG A 164 18.50 -4.84 -7.66
C ARG A 164 17.22 -4.79 -6.82
N ARG A 165 16.92 -5.83 -6.03
CA ARG A 165 15.79 -5.84 -5.10
C ARG A 165 15.99 -4.86 -3.95
N LEU A 166 17.22 -4.72 -3.49
CA LEU A 166 17.59 -3.72 -2.50
C LEU A 166 17.37 -2.30 -3.07
N ALA A 167 17.87 -2.04 -4.28
CA ALA A 167 17.67 -0.76 -4.95
C ALA A 167 16.18 -0.40 -5.08
N LEU A 168 15.35 -1.36 -5.54
CA LEU A 168 13.89 -1.20 -5.56
C LEU A 168 13.34 -0.80 -4.18
N ARG A 169 13.76 -1.48 -3.11
CA ARG A 169 13.28 -1.20 -1.75
C ARG A 169 13.71 0.18 -1.26
N MET A 170 14.94 0.59 -1.54
CA MET A 170 15.44 1.93 -1.17
C MET A 170 14.71 3.02 -1.95
N THR A 171 14.56 2.89 -3.27
CA THR A 171 13.78 3.84 -4.08
C THR A 171 12.33 3.95 -3.59
N ARG A 172 11.72 2.84 -3.17
CA ARG A 172 10.37 2.84 -2.60
C ARG A 172 10.28 3.70 -1.34
N GLN A 173 11.31 3.72 -0.49
CA GLN A 173 11.32 4.50 0.76
C GLN A 173 11.35 6.01 0.52
N GLU A 174 11.83 6.47 -0.63
CA GLU A 174 11.88 7.89 -0.99
C GLU A 174 10.49 8.55 -0.95
N ILE A 175 9.41 7.75 -1.01
CA ILE A 175 8.03 8.25 -0.89
C ILE A 175 7.81 9.03 0.41
N LEU A 176 8.53 8.69 1.50
CA LEU A 176 8.36 9.35 2.81
C LEU A 176 9.02 10.73 2.90
N THR A 177 9.92 11.06 1.96
CA THR A 177 10.69 12.33 1.98
C THR A 177 10.37 13.24 0.80
N GLN A 178 9.43 12.84 -0.07
CA GLN A 178 8.97 13.68 -1.19
C GLN A 178 8.07 14.82 -0.69
N PRO A 179 7.93 15.93 -1.47
CA PRO A 179 7.10 17.06 -1.07
C PRO A 179 5.64 16.73 -0.73
N GLU A 180 5.10 15.70 -1.38
CA GLU A 180 3.73 15.20 -1.20
C GLU A 180 3.73 13.82 -0.55
N ALA A 181 4.60 13.64 0.45
CA ALA A 181 4.74 12.38 1.16
C ALA A 181 3.43 11.96 1.84
N PRO A 182 3.06 10.66 1.79
CA PRO A 182 1.91 10.16 2.52
C PRO A 182 2.14 10.24 4.04
N GLN A 183 1.06 10.28 4.79
CA GLN A 183 1.11 10.03 6.24
C GLN A 183 1.35 8.54 6.47
N LEU A 184 2.47 8.18 7.05
CA LEU A 184 2.77 6.82 7.46
C LEU A 184 2.45 6.64 8.95
N TRP A 185 1.60 5.69 9.28
CA TRP A 185 1.41 5.22 10.64
C TRP A 185 1.80 3.75 10.73
N ALA A 186 2.95 3.49 11.32
CA ALA A 186 3.52 2.17 11.49
C ALA A 186 3.39 1.70 12.94
N VAL A 187 2.73 0.56 13.14
CA VAL A 187 2.74 -0.18 14.40
C VAL A 187 3.55 -1.46 14.19
N MET A 188 4.53 -1.69 15.02
CA MET A 188 5.38 -2.88 14.95
C MET A 188 5.52 -3.53 16.34
N GLU A 189 5.86 -4.82 16.34
CA GLU A 189 6.20 -5.52 17.57
C GLU A 189 7.65 -5.24 17.98
N GLU A 190 7.92 -5.02 19.25
CA GLU A 190 9.28 -4.93 19.77
C GLU A 190 10.11 -6.17 19.40
N ALA A 191 9.49 -7.35 19.38
CA ALA A 191 10.12 -8.60 18.98
C ALA A 191 10.76 -8.55 17.57
N SER A 192 10.29 -7.69 16.68
CA SER A 192 10.85 -7.54 15.33
C SER A 192 12.29 -6.99 15.36
N LEU A 193 12.65 -6.20 16.36
CA LEU A 193 14.02 -5.68 16.57
C LEU A 193 14.97 -6.80 16.95
N TRP A 194 14.53 -7.72 17.81
CA TRP A 194 15.34 -8.83 18.31
C TRP A 194 15.56 -9.95 17.28
N ARG A 195 14.89 -9.90 16.12
CA ARG A 195 15.12 -10.79 14.98
C ARG A 195 16.24 -10.30 14.06
N LEU A 196 16.78 -9.12 14.30
CA LEU A 196 17.89 -8.58 13.50
C LEU A 196 19.19 -9.27 13.90
N ASN A 197 19.96 -9.71 12.90
CA ASN A 197 21.23 -10.40 13.11
C ASN A 197 22.37 -9.42 13.42
N GLY A 198 22.83 -9.41 14.66
CA GLY A 198 24.00 -8.66 15.11
C GLY A 198 23.65 -7.30 15.76
N ARG A 199 24.40 -7.00 16.84
CA ARG A 199 24.20 -5.78 17.63
C ARG A 199 24.40 -4.49 16.83
N SER A 200 25.38 -4.46 15.91
CA SER A 200 25.65 -3.29 15.07
C SER A 200 24.48 -3.00 14.12
N VAL A 201 23.93 -4.03 13.48
CA VAL A 201 22.78 -3.91 12.56
C VAL A 201 21.53 -3.45 13.33
N MET A 202 21.33 -4.00 14.52
CA MET A 202 20.20 -3.60 15.36
C MET A 202 20.35 -2.14 15.82
N ARG A 203 21.55 -1.73 16.24
CA ARG A 203 21.85 -0.33 16.61
C ARG A 203 21.52 0.63 15.47
N GLU A 204 22.07 0.38 14.29
CA GLU A 204 21.87 1.23 13.12
C GLU A 204 20.39 1.31 12.72
N GLN A 205 19.67 0.19 12.77
CA GLN A 205 18.24 0.16 12.48
C GLN A 205 17.44 0.95 13.52
N ILE A 206 17.76 0.88 14.80
CA ILE A 206 17.06 1.63 15.84
C ILE A 206 17.34 3.14 15.70
N GLU A 207 18.60 3.53 15.45
CA GLU A 207 18.97 4.93 15.18
C GLU A 207 18.20 5.46 13.97
N HIS A 208 18.06 4.67 12.91
CA HIS A 208 17.28 4.99 11.73
C HIS A 208 15.79 5.17 12.05
N LEU A 209 15.19 4.27 12.86
CA LEU A 209 13.79 4.37 13.28
C LEU A 209 13.51 5.66 14.06
N ILE A 210 14.42 6.03 14.98
CA ILE A 210 14.32 7.28 15.74
C ILE A 210 14.35 8.48 14.78
N LYS A 211 15.30 8.48 13.83
CA LYS A 211 15.42 9.55 12.81
C LYS A 211 14.16 9.63 11.93
N MET A 212 13.62 8.50 11.48
CA MET A 212 12.41 8.49 10.67
C MET A 212 11.17 8.97 11.42
N ALA A 213 11.11 8.72 12.74
CA ALA A 213 10.03 9.22 13.58
C ALA A 213 10.09 10.74 13.85
N GLU A 214 11.18 11.44 13.48
CA GLU A 214 11.27 12.91 13.50
C GLU A 214 10.55 13.54 12.30
N LEU A 215 10.27 12.76 11.24
CA LEU A 215 9.53 13.27 10.08
C LEU A 215 8.07 13.57 10.46
N PRO A 216 7.53 14.74 10.08
CA PRO A 216 6.18 15.17 10.49
C PRO A 216 5.05 14.27 9.94
N ASN A 217 5.33 13.50 8.89
CA ASN A 217 4.41 12.56 8.26
C ASN A 217 4.61 11.11 8.70
N VAL A 218 5.48 10.83 9.69
CA VAL A 218 5.74 9.48 10.17
C VAL A 218 5.34 9.36 11.64
N THR A 219 4.39 8.45 11.91
CA THR A 219 4.01 8.03 13.26
C THR A 219 4.48 6.58 13.46
N LEU A 220 5.40 6.37 14.40
CA LEU A 220 5.90 5.05 14.76
C LEU A 220 5.45 4.69 16.16
N GLN A 221 4.87 3.50 16.33
CA GLN A 221 4.50 2.95 17.61
C GLN A 221 4.99 1.50 17.73
N VAL A 222 5.43 1.13 18.93
CA VAL A 222 5.92 -0.22 19.23
C VAL A 222 5.04 -0.87 20.29
N ILE A 223 4.62 -2.11 20.02
CA ILE A 223 3.94 -2.96 21.00
C ILE A 223 5.04 -3.71 21.77
N PRO A 224 5.16 -3.52 23.09
CA PRO A 224 6.15 -4.21 23.91
C PRO A 224 5.93 -5.72 23.94
N ILE A 225 7.02 -6.50 24.06
CA ILE A 225 6.97 -7.97 24.07
C ILE A 225 5.99 -8.53 25.13
N TYR A 226 5.84 -7.85 26.25
CA TYR A 226 5.01 -8.31 27.37
C TYR A 226 3.61 -7.70 27.40
N SER A 227 3.14 -7.12 26.29
CA SER A 227 1.81 -6.49 26.21
C SER A 227 0.64 -7.47 26.21
N GLY A 228 0.91 -8.77 26.14
CA GLY A 228 -0.13 -9.78 26.04
C GLY A 228 -0.74 -9.88 24.61
N PRO A 229 -1.82 -10.67 24.46
CA PRO A 229 -2.47 -10.84 23.16
C PRO A 229 -3.16 -9.56 22.70
N HIS A 230 -3.21 -9.36 21.38
CA HIS A 230 -3.84 -8.22 20.73
C HIS A 230 -4.72 -8.62 19.53
N ALA A 231 -5.47 -7.66 18.97
CA ALA A 231 -6.50 -7.93 17.96
C ALA A 231 -5.95 -8.46 16.61
N ALA A 232 -4.67 -8.25 16.30
CA ALA A 232 -4.07 -8.58 15.01
C ALA A 232 -3.25 -9.88 15.03
N LEU A 233 -3.65 -10.90 15.77
CA LEU A 233 -2.98 -12.22 15.78
C LEU A 233 -2.99 -12.92 14.40
N GLY A 234 -3.84 -12.49 13.47
CA GLY A 234 -3.93 -13.04 12.12
C GLY A 234 -2.74 -12.71 11.21
N GLY A 235 -1.87 -11.79 11.59
CA GLY A 235 -0.66 -11.44 10.83
C GLY A 235 -0.58 -9.99 10.38
N PRO A 236 0.43 -9.65 9.55
CA PRO A 236 0.67 -8.30 9.07
C PRO A 236 -0.41 -7.83 8.10
N PHE A 237 -0.68 -6.54 8.10
CA PHE A 237 -1.54 -5.90 7.10
C PHE A 237 -1.16 -4.43 6.89
N SER A 238 -1.59 -3.90 5.74
CA SER A 238 -1.52 -2.46 5.48
C SER A 238 -2.88 -1.95 5.02
N LEU A 239 -3.32 -0.82 5.55
CA LEU A 239 -4.49 -0.08 5.13
C LEU A 239 -4.01 1.12 4.35
N LEU A 240 -4.43 1.21 3.09
CA LEU A 240 -4.09 2.25 2.15
C LEU A 240 -5.30 3.13 1.91
N ARG A 241 -5.18 4.42 2.21
CA ARG A 241 -6.22 5.43 1.93
C ARG A 241 -5.72 6.38 0.86
N PHE A 242 -6.63 6.82 0.01
CA PHE A 242 -6.36 7.68 -1.12
C PHE A 242 -7.03 9.04 -0.96
N ALA A 243 -6.45 10.07 -1.57
CA ALA A 243 -7.06 11.39 -1.65
C ALA A 243 -8.21 11.44 -2.69
N GLU A 244 -8.20 10.53 -3.66
CA GLU A 244 -9.20 10.43 -4.72
C GLU A 244 -10.52 9.88 -4.15
N PRO A 245 -11.64 10.64 -4.23
CA PRO A 245 -12.94 10.21 -3.66
C PRO A 245 -13.50 8.92 -4.27
N ASP A 246 -13.15 8.64 -5.52
CA ASP A 246 -13.59 7.45 -6.25
C ASP A 246 -12.79 6.18 -5.94
N LEU A 247 -11.70 6.29 -5.18
CA LEU A 247 -10.91 5.16 -4.72
C LEU A 247 -11.35 4.74 -3.31
N PRO A 248 -11.86 3.50 -3.14
CA PRO A 248 -12.08 2.96 -1.80
C PRO A 248 -10.73 2.76 -1.09
N ASP A 249 -10.73 2.81 0.24
CA ASP A 249 -9.60 2.31 1.00
C ASP A 249 -9.33 0.85 0.64
N ILE A 250 -8.08 0.42 0.71
CA ILE A 250 -7.68 -0.95 0.37
C ILE A 250 -6.90 -1.55 1.53
N ILE A 251 -7.29 -2.75 1.94
CA ILE A 251 -6.49 -3.59 2.86
C ILE A 251 -5.60 -4.49 2.02
N TYR A 252 -4.30 -4.45 2.29
CA TYR A 252 -3.30 -5.32 1.70
C TYR A 252 -2.82 -6.34 2.72
N LEU A 253 -2.92 -7.62 2.35
CA LEU A 253 -2.41 -8.75 3.13
C LEU A 253 -1.37 -9.47 2.27
N GLU A 254 -0.13 -9.52 2.76
CA GLU A 254 0.96 -10.21 2.08
C GLU A 254 1.12 -11.64 2.62
N GLN A 255 1.27 -12.59 1.70
CA GLN A 255 1.58 -13.97 1.99
C GLN A 255 2.91 -14.35 1.32
N LEU A 256 3.43 -15.54 1.59
CA LEU A 256 4.73 -15.99 1.05
C LEU A 256 4.82 -15.97 -0.48
N SER A 257 3.72 -16.23 -1.19
CA SER A 257 3.68 -16.38 -2.65
C SER A 257 2.53 -15.63 -3.32
N SER A 258 1.74 -14.88 -2.58
CA SER A 258 0.55 -14.19 -3.07
C SER A 258 0.18 -13.01 -2.18
N SER A 259 -0.82 -12.25 -2.58
CA SER A 259 -1.40 -11.20 -1.75
C SER A 259 -2.91 -11.12 -1.93
N LEU A 260 -3.59 -10.59 -0.92
CA LEU A 260 -5.00 -10.24 -0.98
C LEU A 260 -5.15 -8.72 -0.94
N TYR A 261 -6.08 -8.22 -1.72
CA TYR A 261 -6.52 -6.84 -1.76
C TYR A 261 -8.01 -6.83 -1.44
N LEU A 262 -8.38 -6.31 -0.27
CA LEU A 262 -9.76 -6.23 0.19
C LEU A 262 -10.25 -4.78 0.08
N ASP A 263 -11.35 -4.58 -0.62
CA ASP A 263 -11.97 -3.30 -0.92
C ASP A 263 -13.44 -3.22 -0.47
N LYS A 264 -13.95 -4.29 0.16
CA LYS A 264 -15.30 -4.30 0.72
C LYS A 264 -15.35 -3.46 1.99
N ILE A 265 -16.42 -2.71 2.15
CA ILE A 265 -16.57 -1.78 3.27
C ILE A 265 -16.53 -2.49 4.65
N GLU A 266 -17.08 -3.70 4.74
CA GLU A 266 -17.07 -4.50 5.96
C GLU A 266 -15.64 -4.91 6.36
N ASP A 267 -14.83 -5.34 5.38
CA ASP A 267 -13.43 -5.71 5.60
C ASP A 267 -12.63 -4.48 6.03
N ILE A 268 -12.79 -3.36 5.33
CA ILE A 268 -12.10 -2.10 5.63
C ILE A 268 -12.41 -1.64 7.05
N GLN A 269 -13.69 -1.63 7.44
CA GLN A 269 -14.12 -1.23 8.78
C GLN A 269 -13.51 -2.14 9.84
N HIS A 270 -13.51 -3.46 9.62
CA HIS A 270 -12.93 -4.42 10.53
C HIS A 270 -11.42 -4.19 10.75
N TYR A 271 -10.65 -4.00 9.68
CA TYR A 271 -9.21 -3.74 9.79
C TYR A 271 -8.89 -2.35 10.38
N ARG A 272 -9.75 -1.35 10.18
CA ARG A 272 -9.64 -0.06 10.87
C ARG A 272 -9.78 -0.22 12.37
N GLU A 273 -10.81 -0.94 12.84
CA GLU A 273 -11.02 -1.21 14.27
C GLU A 273 -9.84 -1.98 14.89
N ILE A 274 -9.29 -2.96 14.16
CA ILE A 274 -8.08 -3.67 14.59
C ILE A 274 -6.91 -2.70 14.74
N MET A 275 -6.67 -1.84 13.75
CA MET A 275 -5.57 -0.87 13.76
C MET A 275 -5.71 0.13 14.91
N ASP A 276 -6.92 0.60 15.19
CA ASP A 276 -7.19 1.52 16.29
C ASP A 276 -6.92 0.84 17.66
N ARG A 277 -7.28 -0.43 17.83
CA ARG A 277 -6.97 -1.22 19.01
C ARG A 277 -5.46 -1.43 19.19
N LEU A 278 -4.73 -1.72 18.11
CA LEU A 278 -3.27 -1.85 18.13
C LEU A 278 -2.60 -0.53 18.57
N ALA A 279 -3.07 0.59 18.03
CA ALA A 279 -2.54 1.91 18.35
C ALA A 279 -2.75 2.29 19.84
N VAL A 280 -3.87 1.85 20.44
CA VAL A 280 -4.14 2.05 21.87
C VAL A 280 -3.27 1.15 22.74
N GLN A 281 -2.97 -0.07 22.30
CA GLN A 281 -2.15 -1.04 23.05
C GLN A 281 -0.65 -0.77 22.91
N ALA A 282 -0.22 -0.21 21.78
CA ALA A 282 1.16 0.17 21.55
C ALA A 282 1.57 1.34 22.44
N LYS A 283 2.87 1.49 22.65
CA LYS A 283 3.44 2.71 23.22
C LYS A 283 3.05 3.92 22.38
N THR A 284 2.80 5.04 23.03
CA THR A 284 2.64 6.32 22.30
C THR A 284 3.90 6.62 21.47
N PRO A 285 3.84 7.48 20.45
CA PRO A 285 5.04 7.84 19.67
C PRO A 285 6.20 8.30 20.56
N THR A 286 5.94 9.14 21.55
CA THR A 286 6.96 9.61 22.51
C THR A 286 7.53 8.48 23.35
N GLU A 287 6.70 7.61 23.90
CA GLU A 287 7.15 6.43 24.68
C GLU A 287 7.89 5.43 23.80
N THR A 288 7.53 5.31 22.53
CA THR A 288 8.22 4.48 21.54
C THR A 288 9.67 4.94 21.36
N ILE A 289 9.88 6.25 21.17
CA ILE A 289 11.24 6.81 21.10
C ILE A 289 12.03 6.55 22.39
N GLY A 290 11.37 6.67 23.54
CA GLY A 290 11.98 6.34 24.83
C GLY A 290 12.41 4.88 24.93
N LEU A 291 11.55 3.95 24.50
CA LEU A 291 11.85 2.51 24.43
C LEU A 291 13.04 2.23 23.51
N LEU A 292 13.03 2.77 22.28
CA LEU A 292 14.11 2.60 21.32
C LEU A 292 15.44 3.16 21.85
N GLY A 293 15.41 4.34 22.49
CA GLY A 293 16.59 4.93 23.13
C GLY A 293 17.14 4.12 24.33
N SER A 294 16.25 3.45 25.09
CA SER A 294 16.67 2.53 26.15
C SER A 294 17.32 1.28 25.58
N THR A 295 16.73 0.68 24.56
CA THR A 295 17.30 -0.48 23.86
C THR A 295 18.69 -0.16 23.27
N LEU A 296 18.90 1.04 22.74
CA LEU A 296 20.22 1.47 22.25
C LEU A 296 21.30 1.50 23.34
N LYS A 297 20.94 1.82 24.56
CA LYS A 297 21.90 1.86 25.69
C LYS A 297 22.29 0.47 26.17
N GLU A 298 21.43 -0.53 25.92
CA GLU A 298 21.69 -1.94 26.30
C GLU A 298 22.51 -2.70 25.22
N LEU A 299 22.59 -2.15 24.00
CA LEU A 299 23.39 -2.67 22.88
C LEU A 299 24.83 -2.19 22.95
#